data_2239bea814c48754de9c18f61d8d84f8
#
_entry.id   2239bea814c48754de9c18f61d8d84f8
#
_cell.length_a   1.000
_cell.length_b   1.000
_cell.length_c   1.000
_cell.angle_alpha   90.00
_cell.angle_beta   90.00
_cell.angle_gamma   90.00
#
_symmetry.space_group_name_H-M   'P 1'
#
loop_
_entity.id
_entity.type
_entity.pdbx_description
1 polymer ?
#
loop_
_entity_poly.entity_id
_entity_poly.type
_entity_poly.pdbx_seq_one_letter_code
_entity_poly.pdbx_strand_id
1 'polypeptide(L)'
;MDYTKLQNGSDIRGVAMEGIEGQHVNLTEQACRDIGRGFALWLRARLGKDTLRVAVGRDSRLSGPQLALWLMEAMAAEGLQVTDLGMASTPAMFMSTVTEGFAFDASVMITASHLPFNRNGYKFFTKDGGLEKQDIAAILALAGGSEHTGLPAGSIVTGSFMDTYAAQLRKKVQDAAGCEQPLAGMRIVVDAGNGAGGFYCAKVLEPLGADTAGSRYLDPDGSFPNHIPNPENETAMQSILDAVQESKADLGIIFDTDVDRAGAVLSDGTELNRNRIIAMMAAILLRVHPGTTIVTDSITSTGLAAFIRKHGGVHHRFKRGYRNVINESMRLNREGHDSQLAMETSGHGALKENYFLDDGAYLVTRLLIELARAKKEGYTLESLIADLAEPAESKEFRMNILVPDFKAYGQKIIDELNVYAASQPGWSVAPDNFEGVRVNLDKAHGDGWFLLRLSLHDPLIPLNIESDSVGGVRQIAAELAPFLRPFDQLDTSALLAFAGC
;
A
#
# COMPACT_ATOMS: atom_id res chain seq x y z
N MET A 1 5.35 28.06 -13.05
CA MET A 1 4.55 27.00 -13.72
C MET A 1 3.55 26.43 -12.72
N ASP A 2 2.46 25.86 -13.19
CA ASP A 2 1.49 25.18 -12.30
C ASP A 2 1.77 23.69 -12.28
N TYR A 3 2.24 23.18 -11.14
CA TYR A 3 2.55 21.76 -10.92
C TYR A 3 1.46 21.01 -10.13
N THR A 4 0.33 21.64 -9.83
CA THR A 4 -0.75 21.04 -9.01
C THR A 4 -1.29 19.73 -9.59
N LYS A 5 -1.24 19.57 -10.93
CA LYS A 5 -1.66 18.34 -11.62
C LYS A 5 -0.74 17.13 -11.36
N LEU A 6 0.47 17.35 -10.82
CA LEU A 6 1.37 16.28 -10.42
C LEU A 6 1.06 15.75 -9.01
N GLN A 7 0.20 16.41 -8.24
CA GLN A 7 -0.19 15.93 -6.93
C GLN A 7 -1.08 14.69 -7.04
N ASN A 8 -0.67 13.62 -6.38
CA ASN A 8 -1.44 12.39 -6.23
C ASN A 8 -1.48 12.01 -4.74
N GLY A 9 -2.52 12.50 -4.05
CA GLY A 9 -2.62 12.33 -2.60
C GLY A 9 -1.45 12.97 -1.86
N SER A 10 -0.70 12.15 -1.13
CA SER A 10 0.51 12.50 -0.37
C SER A 10 1.81 12.32 -1.17
N ASP A 11 1.72 12.05 -2.49
CA ASP A 11 2.85 11.84 -3.39
C ASP A 11 2.82 12.84 -4.54
N ILE A 12 3.94 12.93 -5.25
CA ILE A 12 4.03 13.53 -6.59
C ILE A 12 4.11 12.40 -7.60
N ARG A 13 3.26 12.40 -8.62
CA ARG A 13 3.20 11.37 -9.66
C ARG A 13 3.04 12.02 -11.05
N GLY A 14 3.73 11.47 -12.04
CA GLY A 14 3.59 11.95 -13.42
C GLY A 14 4.02 10.92 -14.45
N VAL A 15 3.96 11.33 -15.71
CA VAL A 15 4.51 10.60 -16.85
C VAL A 15 5.97 11.03 -16.99
N ALA A 16 6.89 10.07 -16.87
CA ALA A 16 8.34 10.31 -16.89
C ALA A 16 8.99 9.87 -18.21
N MET A 17 8.31 9.02 -18.99
CA MET A 17 8.79 8.52 -20.27
C MET A 17 7.63 8.42 -21.26
N GLU A 18 7.93 8.56 -22.54
CA GLU A 18 7.00 8.22 -23.63
C GLU A 18 6.80 6.71 -23.71
N GLY A 19 5.79 6.25 -24.45
CA GLY A 19 5.57 4.83 -24.74
C GLY A 19 4.14 4.34 -24.52
N ILE A 20 3.25 5.18 -23.97
CA ILE A 20 1.81 4.90 -23.87
C ILE A 20 1.07 6.01 -24.62
N GLU A 21 0.23 5.63 -25.60
CA GLU A 21 -0.53 6.57 -26.43
C GLU A 21 -1.40 7.49 -25.57
N GLY A 22 -1.40 8.77 -25.88
CA GLY A 22 -2.16 9.79 -25.16
C GLY A 22 -1.57 10.22 -23.81
N GLN A 23 -0.43 9.67 -23.39
CA GLN A 23 0.29 10.06 -22.18
C GLN A 23 1.58 10.82 -22.55
N HIS A 24 1.61 12.14 -22.30
CA HIS A 24 2.76 12.97 -22.57
C HIS A 24 3.59 13.21 -21.30
N VAL A 25 4.93 13.25 -21.47
CA VAL A 25 5.86 13.50 -20.36
C VAL A 25 5.55 14.84 -19.68
N ASN A 26 5.34 14.79 -18.37
CA ASN A 26 5.10 15.96 -17.52
C ASN A 26 6.03 16.01 -16.29
N LEU A 27 6.77 14.93 -15.99
CA LEU A 27 7.94 14.93 -15.11
C LEU A 27 9.19 15.26 -15.95
N THR A 28 9.23 16.48 -16.50
CA THR A 28 10.34 17.01 -17.29
C THR A 28 11.51 17.39 -16.40
N GLU A 29 12.72 17.62 -16.97
CA GLU A 29 13.87 18.15 -16.24
C GLU A 29 13.50 19.39 -15.43
N GLN A 30 12.82 20.37 -16.05
CA GLN A 30 12.42 21.60 -15.39
C GLN A 30 11.48 21.32 -14.20
N ALA A 31 10.50 20.44 -14.38
CA ALA A 31 9.58 20.07 -13.30
C ALA A 31 10.32 19.43 -12.13
N CYS A 32 11.24 18.49 -12.40
CA CYS A 32 12.01 17.81 -11.36
C CYS A 32 12.94 18.77 -10.59
N ARG A 33 13.60 19.69 -11.31
CA ARG A 33 14.45 20.73 -10.71
C ARG A 33 13.62 21.69 -9.85
N ASP A 34 12.50 22.15 -10.35
CA ASP A 34 11.60 23.04 -9.59
C ASP A 34 11.03 22.35 -8.35
N ILE A 35 10.66 21.07 -8.44
CA ILE A 35 10.21 20.27 -7.29
C ILE A 35 11.34 20.12 -6.26
N GLY A 36 12.58 19.84 -6.69
CA GLY A 36 13.75 19.75 -5.80
C GLY A 36 14.00 21.06 -5.05
N ARG A 37 13.93 22.18 -5.75
CA ARG A 37 13.99 23.53 -5.15
C ARG A 37 12.84 23.76 -4.17
N GLY A 38 11.59 23.48 -4.58
CA GLY A 38 10.40 23.64 -3.74
C GLY A 38 10.48 22.82 -2.47
N PHE A 39 10.96 21.58 -2.57
CA PHE A 39 11.18 20.71 -1.41
C PHE A 39 12.26 21.26 -0.48
N ALA A 40 13.37 21.75 -1.01
CA ALA A 40 14.43 22.35 -0.20
C ALA A 40 13.94 23.56 0.60
N LEU A 41 13.18 24.46 -0.03
CA LEU A 41 12.56 25.61 0.62
C LEU A 41 11.58 25.19 1.71
N TRP A 42 10.69 24.25 1.39
CA TRP A 42 9.70 23.70 2.34
C TRP A 42 10.36 23.05 3.56
N LEU A 43 11.37 22.19 3.32
CA LEU A 43 12.06 21.47 4.39
C LEU A 43 12.78 22.43 5.34
N ARG A 44 13.43 23.44 4.79
CA ARG A 44 14.12 24.49 5.56
C ARG A 44 13.16 25.29 6.42
N ALA A 45 12.04 25.73 5.83
CA ALA A 45 11.00 26.44 6.57
C ALA A 45 10.41 25.60 7.71
N ARG A 46 10.24 24.30 7.48
CA ARG A 46 9.68 23.37 8.48
C ARG A 46 10.63 23.07 9.63
N LEU A 47 11.93 22.91 9.36
CA LEU A 47 12.91 22.47 10.37
C LEU A 47 13.72 23.61 11.00
N GLY A 48 13.77 24.79 10.35
CA GLY A 48 14.48 25.96 10.86
C GLY A 48 16.01 25.75 11.01
N LYS A 49 16.60 24.87 10.15
CA LYS A 49 18.02 24.53 10.17
C LYS A 49 18.73 25.06 8.92
N ASP A 50 19.95 25.56 9.08
CA ASP A 50 20.78 26.01 7.96
C ASP A 50 21.45 24.84 7.21
N THR A 51 21.86 23.81 7.91
CA THR A 51 22.42 22.61 7.32
C THR A 51 21.42 21.45 7.41
N LEU A 52 21.04 20.92 6.27
CA LEU A 52 20.08 19.82 6.14
C LEU A 52 20.69 18.69 5.33
N ARG A 53 20.56 17.46 5.83
CA ARG A 53 20.98 16.22 5.19
C ARG A 53 19.78 15.48 4.63
N VAL A 54 19.78 15.19 3.33
CA VAL A 54 18.68 14.51 2.64
C VAL A 54 19.20 13.28 1.93
N ALA A 55 18.52 12.14 2.11
CA ALA A 55 18.78 10.93 1.35
C ALA A 55 17.84 10.84 0.14
N VAL A 56 18.34 10.33 -0.98
CA VAL A 56 17.55 10.03 -2.18
C VAL A 56 17.77 8.57 -2.58
N GLY A 57 16.69 7.83 -2.76
CA GLY A 57 16.71 6.46 -3.27
C GLY A 57 15.68 6.27 -4.37
N ARG A 58 15.79 5.17 -5.10
CA ARG A 58 14.90 4.86 -6.22
C ARG A 58 14.62 3.37 -6.33
N ASP A 59 13.48 3.03 -6.92
CA ASP A 59 13.16 1.68 -7.36
C ASP A 59 13.83 1.32 -8.71
N SER A 60 13.39 0.22 -9.34
CA SER A 60 13.96 -0.30 -10.58
C SER A 60 13.56 0.49 -11.84
N ARG A 61 12.67 1.47 -11.77
CA ARG A 61 12.12 2.18 -12.94
C ARG A 61 13.20 2.83 -13.79
N LEU A 62 13.11 2.68 -15.10
CA LEU A 62 14.11 3.15 -16.07
C LEU A 62 14.37 4.65 -16.00
N SER A 63 13.36 5.45 -15.71
CA SER A 63 13.48 6.91 -15.55
C SER A 63 14.09 7.32 -14.20
N GLY A 64 14.15 6.40 -13.23
CA GLY A 64 14.60 6.69 -11.85
C GLY A 64 15.95 7.40 -11.75
N PRO A 65 17.02 6.91 -12.40
CA PRO A 65 18.34 7.53 -12.32
C PRO A 65 18.36 8.99 -12.79
N GLN A 66 17.66 9.29 -13.88
CA GLN A 66 17.63 10.65 -14.44
C GLN A 66 16.81 11.61 -13.57
N LEU A 67 15.67 11.16 -13.07
CA LEU A 67 14.81 11.94 -12.15
C LEU A 67 15.57 12.22 -10.84
N ALA A 68 16.33 11.23 -10.33
CA ALA A 68 17.18 11.38 -9.15
C ALA A 68 18.23 12.46 -9.35
N LEU A 69 18.94 12.43 -10.48
CA LEU A 69 19.98 13.40 -10.79
C LEU A 69 19.44 14.83 -10.78
N TRP A 70 18.37 15.09 -11.53
CA TRP A 70 17.76 16.44 -11.62
C TRP A 70 17.25 16.95 -10.26
N LEU A 71 16.63 16.07 -9.48
CA LEU A 71 16.15 16.42 -8.14
C LEU A 71 17.31 16.75 -7.19
N MET A 72 18.33 15.89 -7.14
CA MET A 72 19.49 16.03 -6.26
C MET A 72 20.30 17.29 -6.57
N GLU A 73 20.55 17.58 -7.85
CA GLU A 73 21.26 18.79 -8.29
C GLU A 73 20.51 20.06 -7.85
N ALA A 74 19.19 20.07 -7.99
CA ALA A 74 18.38 21.21 -7.57
C ALA A 74 18.39 21.38 -6.04
N MET A 75 18.25 20.30 -5.28
CA MET A 75 18.35 20.35 -3.81
C MET A 75 19.72 20.80 -3.34
N ALA A 76 20.80 20.33 -3.97
CA ALA A 76 22.17 20.75 -3.65
C ALA A 76 22.38 22.22 -3.99
N ALA A 77 21.86 22.71 -5.13
CA ALA A 77 21.91 24.14 -5.48
C ALA A 77 21.26 25.03 -4.42
N GLU A 78 20.27 24.52 -3.69
CA GLU A 78 19.62 25.20 -2.56
C GLU A 78 20.31 24.96 -1.21
N GLY A 79 21.53 24.45 -1.19
CA GLY A 79 22.37 24.30 0.00
C GLY A 79 22.16 23.02 0.80
N LEU A 80 21.42 22.01 0.29
CA LEU A 80 21.24 20.74 0.99
C LEU A 80 22.46 19.83 0.78
N GLN A 81 22.78 19.05 1.84
CA GLN A 81 23.73 17.94 1.76
C GLN A 81 22.96 16.68 1.33
N VAL A 82 23.11 16.28 0.08
CA VAL A 82 22.34 15.19 -0.52
C VAL A 82 23.17 13.91 -0.58
N THR A 83 22.59 12.79 -0.19
CA THR A 83 23.20 11.45 -0.31
C THR A 83 22.36 10.61 -1.27
N ASP A 84 22.95 10.21 -2.40
CA ASP A 84 22.38 9.21 -3.31
C ASP A 84 22.56 7.82 -2.70
N LEU A 85 21.48 7.19 -2.27
CA LEU A 85 21.45 5.83 -1.73
C LEU A 85 21.24 4.76 -2.81
N GLY A 86 21.07 5.17 -4.06
CA GLY A 86 20.92 4.26 -5.20
C GLY A 86 19.60 3.49 -5.18
N MET A 87 19.67 2.19 -5.50
CA MET A 87 18.53 1.28 -5.43
C MET A 87 18.09 1.11 -3.97
N ALA A 88 16.82 1.37 -3.68
CA ALA A 88 16.26 1.30 -2.34
C ALA A 88 14.79 0.89 -2.38
N SER A 89 14.24 0.56 -1.23
CA SER A 89 12.80 0.38 -1.03
C SER A 89 12.19 1.61 -0.35
N THR A 90 10.91 1.84 -0.55
CA THR A 90 10.17 2.93 0.11
C THR A 90 10.32 2.90 1.63
N PRO A 91 10.12 1.75 2.33
CA PRO A 91 10.33 1.71 3.76
C PRO A 91 11.78 1.96 4.19
N ALA A 92 12.78 1.50 3.43
CA ALA A 92 14.18 1.80 3.74
C ALA A 92 14.46 3.31 3.72
N MET A 93 13.83 4.05 2.80
CA MET A 93 14.02 5.50 2.73
C MET A 93 13.50 6.19 3.99
N PHE A 94 12.32 5.82 4.51
CA PHE A 94 11.87 6.32 5.81
C PHE A 94 12.84 5.91 6.93
N MET A 95 13.22 4.62 7.01
CA MET A 95 14.11 4.10 8.05
C MET A 95 15.46 4.83 8.09
N SER A 96 15.94 5.34 6.95
CA SER A 96 17.16 6.15 6.89
C SER A 96 17.07 7.46 7.68
N THR A 97 15.85 7.95 7.97
CA THR A 97 15.63 9.18 8.75
C THR A 97 15.64 8.95 10.26
N VAL A 98 15.40 7.71 10.72
CA VAL A 98 15.29 7.35 12.15
C VAL A 98 16.39 6.42 12.63
N THR A 99 17.18 5.83 11.73
CA THR A 99 18.26 4.90 12.08
C THR A 99 19.49 5.66 12.57
N GLU A 100 20.00 5.28 13.74
CA GLU A 100 21.23 5.81 14.31
C GLU A 100 22.41 5.66 13.34
N GLY A 101 23.26 6.67 13.25
CA GLY A 101 24.37 6.76 12.30
C GLY A 101 23.99 7.32 10.92
N PHE A 102 22.73 7.25 10.54
CA PHE A 102 22.16 7.87 9.33
C PHE A 102 21.36 9.12 9.70
N ALA A 103 20.19 8.97 10.28
CA ALA A 103 19.35 10.04 10.81
C ALA A 103 19.30 11.28 9.89
N PHE A 104 18.97 11.05 8.60
CA PHE A 104 18.78 12.13 7.64
C PHE A 104 17.60 13.01 8.09
N ASP A 105 17.68 14.32 7.88
CA ASP A 105 16.59 15.25 8.19
C ASP A 105 15.33 14.97 7.37
N ALA A 106 15.52 14.44 6.15
CA ALA A 106 14.47 13.95 5.27
C ALA A 106 15.01 12.92 4.28
N SER A 107 14.11 12.18 3.64
CA SER A 107 14.45 11.33 2.52
C SER A 107 13.41 11.39 1.42
N VAL A 108 13.84 11.06 0.20
CA VAL A 108 12.98 11.01 -1.00
C VAL A 108 13.13 9.64 -1.65
N MET A 109 11.99 8.98 -1.87
CA MET A 109 11.90 7.78 -2.68
C MET A 109 11.35 8.10 -4.05
N ILE A 110 12.09 7.72 -5.09
CA ILE A 110 11.68 7.90 -6.49
C ILE A 110 11.02 6.61 -6.95
N THR A 111 9.72 6.66 -7.10
CA THR A 111 8.87 5.52 -7.41
C THR A 111 7.52 5.95 -7.96
N ALA A 112 6.85 5.05 -8.65
CA ALA A 112 5.43 5.15 -8.95
C ALA A 112 4.68 3.88 -8.49
N SER A 113 5.22 3.13 -7.51
CA SER A 113 4.64 1.88 -7.02
C SER A 113 4.34 0.93 -8.21
N HIS A 114 3.16 0.38 -8.30
CA HIS A 114 2.74 -0.57 -9.34
C HIS A 114 2.24 0.06 -10.67
N LEU A 115 2.35 1.39 -10.83
CA LEU A 115 1.92 2.05 -12.06
C LEU A 115 2.77 1.62 -13.27
N PRO A 116 2.28 1.79 -14.52
CA PRO A 116 3.00 1.40 -15.73
C PRO A 116 4.43 1.95 -15.80
N PHE A 117 5.29 1.31 -16.60
CA PHE A 117 6.72 1.60 -16.72
C PHE A 117 7.06 3.07 -17.04
N ASN A 118 6.16 3.76 -17.75
CA ASN A 118 6.34 5.17 -18.16
C ASN A 118 6.03 6.18 -17.06
N ARG A 119 5.45 5.73 -15.94
CA ARG A 119 5.12 6.57 -14.78
C ARG A 119 6.28 6.59 -13.78
N ASN A 120 6.44 7.70 -13.08
CA ASN A 120 7.33 7.80 -11.92
C ASN A 120 6.83 8.92 -10.99
N GLY A 121 7.55 9.18 -9.89
CA GLY A 121 7.18 10.19 -8.93
C GLY A 121 8.11 10.28 -7.74
N TYR A 122 7.65 10.98 -6.72
CA TYR A 122 8.40 11.23 -5.49
C TYR A 122 7.51 11.01 -4.27
N LYS A 123 7.98 10.17 -3.35
CA LYS A 123 7.48 10.08 -1.98
C LYS A 123 8.50 10.74 -1.05
N PHE A 124 8.03 11.56 -0.13
CA PHE A 124 8.89 12.31 0.79
C PHE A 124 8.65 11.86 2.22
N PHE A 125 9.74 11.76 2.98
CA PHE A 125 9.71 11.35 4.38
C PHE A 125 10.52 12.33 5.25
N THR A 126 10.04 12.51 6.47
CA THR A 126 10.82 13.03 7.60
C THR A 126 10.82 11.96 8.70
N LYS A 127 11.49 12.20 9.82
CA LYS A 127 11.43 11.33 10.98
C LYS A 127 10.02 11.10 11.55
N ASP A 128 9.08 11.97 11.20
CA ASP A 128 7.68 11.92 11.65
C ASP A 128 6.80 11.04 10.75
N GLY A 129 7.35 10.51 9.65
CA GLY A 129 6.64 9.69 8.66
C GLY A 129 6.67 10.28 7.26
N GLY A 130 5.86 9.71 6.36
CA GLY A 130 5.60 10.28 5.03
C GLY A 130 4.84 11.59 5.11
N LEU A 131 5.08 12.46 4.15
CA LEU A 131 4.43 13.78 4.11
C LEU A 131 2.92 13.66 3.85
N GLU A 132 2.18 14.66 4.31
CA GLU A 132 0.74 14.74 4.10
C GLU A 132 0.39 15.49 2.81
N LYS A 133 -0.84 15.33 2.35
CA LYS A 133 -1.35 15.98 1.13
C LYS A 133 -1.12 17.50 1.11
N GLN A 134 -1.28 18.16 2.26
CA GLN A 134 -1.05 19.61 2.39
C GLN A 134 0.42 19.98 2.25
N ASP A 135 1.35 19.12 2.70
CA ASP A 135 2.78 19.34 2.56
C ASP A 135 3.18 19.26 1.08
N ILE A 136 2.66 18.27 0.35
CA ILE A 136 2.88 18.15 -1.10
C ILE A 136 2.32 19.36 -1.85
N ALA A 137 1.13 19.83 -1.51
CA ALA A 137 0.57 21.04 -2.10
C ALA A 137 1.48 22.27 -1.87
N ALA A 138 2.04 22.40 -0.66
CA ALA A 138 2.98 23.47 -0.34
C ALA A 138 4.30 23.37 -1.14
N ILE A 139 4.86 22.16 -1.26
CA ILE A 139 6.06 21.91 -2.08
C ILE A 139 5.81 22.30 -3.54
N LEU A 140 4.68 21.86 -4.12
CA LEU A 140 4.33 22.17 -5.52
C LEU A 140 4.07 23.67 -5.75
N ALA A 141 3.49 24.38 -4.77
CA ALA A 141 3.33 25.83 -4.82
C ALA A 141 4.69 26.54 -4.82
N LEU A 142 5.63 26.14 -3.96
CA LEU A 142 6.99 26.66 -3.94
C LEU A 142 7.76 26.33 -5.23
N ALA A 143 7.56 25.13 -5.78
CA ALA A 143 8.12 24.73 -7.07
C ALA A 143 7.65 25.66 -8.22
N GLY A 144 6.40 26.08 -8.20
CA GLY A 144 5.85 27.04 -9.18
C GLY A 144 6.40 28.47 -9.08
N GLY A 145 7.00 28.83 -7.94
CA GLY A 145 7.59 30.14 -7.68
C GLY A 145 9.01 30.34 -8.26
N SER A 146 9.63 31.46 -7.91
CA SER A 146 11.01 31.79 -8.29
C SER A 146 11.91 32.05 -7.06
N GLU A 147 11.46 31.70 -5.88
CA GLU A 147 12.20 31.86 -4.64
C GLU A 147 13.37 30.88 -4.56
N HIS A 148 14.46 31.33 -3.93
CA HIS A 148 15.67 30.55 -3.68
C HIS A 148 16.13 30.78 -2.24
N THR A 149 16.86 29.82 -1.68
CA THR A 149 17.41 29.93 -0.32
C THR A 149 18.48 31.02 -0.21
N GLY A 150 19.18 31.34 -1.31
CA GLY A 150 20.32 32.26 -1.31
C GLY A 150 21.55 31.71 -0.60
N LEU A 151 21.56 30.45 -0.20
CA LEU A 151 22.69 29.79 0.47
C LEU A 151 23.74 29.28 -0.54
N PRO A 152 24.99 29.09 -0.09
CA PRO A 152 25.98 28.37 -0.90
C PRO A 152 25.50 26.97 -1.25
N ALA A 153 25.86 26.50 -2.43
CA ALA A 153 25.51 25.14 -2.87
C ALA A 153 26.02 24.10 -1.87
N GLY A 154 25.21 23.10 -1.61
CA GLY A 154 25.56 21.92 -0.83
C GLY A 154 26.39 20.93 -1.65
N SER A 155 26.32 19.65 -1.26
CA SER A 155 27.06 18.58 -1.94
C SER A 155 26.15 17.42 -2.28
N ILE A 156 26.58 16.61 -3.26
CA ILE A 156 26.00 15.32 -3.56
C ILE A 156 27.08 14.27 -3.32
N VAL A 157 26.77 13.26 -2.51
CA VAL A 157 27.66 12.13 -2.22
C VAL A 157 26.89 10.82 -2.42
N THR A 158 27.61 9.74 -2.70
CA THR A 158 27.02 8.40 -2.78
C THR A 158 27.11 7.71 -1.42
N GLY A 159 26.06 6.98 -1.05
CA GLY A 159 25.98 6.18 0.17
C GLY A 159 25.29 4.84 -0.07
N SER A 160 25.13 4.07 1.01
CA SER A 160 24.36 2.83 0.99
C SER A 160 23.60 2.68 2.30
N PHE A 161 22.33 2.25 2.24
CA PHE A 161 21.51 2.00 3.43
C PHE A 161 20.84 0.62 3.42
N MET A 162 20.66 0.00 2.27
CA MET A 162 19.94 -1.27 2.15
C MET A 162 20.53 -2.42 2.98
N ASP A 163 21.86 -2.46 3.17
CA ASP A 163 22.50 -3.46 4.03
C ASP A 163 22.12 -3.26 5.51
N THR A 164 22.06 -2.01 5.95
CA THR A 164 21.63 -1.66 7.31
C THR A 164 20.15 -2.00 7.54
N TYR A 165 19.29 -1.62 6.60
CA TYR A 165 17.86 -1.95 6.66
C TYR A 165 17.64 -3.46 6.70
N ALA A 166 18.26 -4.22 5.81
CA ALA A 166 18.19 -5.68 5.80
C ALA A 166 18.70 -6.30 7.12
N ALA A 167 19.79 -5.75 7.68
CA ALA A 167 20.30 -6.21 8.98
C ALA A 167 19.29 -5.96 10.12
N GLN A 168 18.56 -4.84 10.10
CA GLN A 168 17.51 -4.57 11.06
C GLN A 168 16.37 -5.60 10.97
N LEU A 169 15.94 -5.95 9.75
CA LEU A 169 14.92 -6.98 9.52
C LEU A 169 15.39 -8.35 10.03
N ARG A 170 16.62 -8.77 9.67
CA ARG A 170 17.21 -10.04 10.16
C ARG A 170 17.24 -10.08 11.67
N LYS A 171 17.73 -9.00 12.30
CA LYS A 171 17.84 -8.93 13.75
C LYS A 171 16.49 -9.15 14.44
N LYS A 172 15.40 -8.62 13.90
CA LYS A 172 14.05 -8.86 14.45
C LYS A 172 13.68 -10.33 14.46
N VAL A 173 14.00 -11.07 13.39
CA VAL A 173 13.71 -12.51 13.31
C VAL A 173 14.62 -13.29 14.27
N GLN A 174 15.91 -12.98 14.29
CA GLN A 174 16.88 -13.63 15.18
C GLN A 174 16.55 -13.41 16.66
N ASP A 175 16.24 -12.17 17.06
CA ASP A 175 15.89 -11.83 18.44
C ASP A 175 14.61 -12.58 18.89
N ALA A 176 13.59 -12.62 18.02
CA ALA A 176 12.34 -13.31 18.33
C ALA A 176 12.50 -14.84 18.43
N ALA A 177 13.36 -15.43 17.61
CA ALA A 177 13.63 -16.87 17.60
C ALA A 177 14.67 -17.31 18.64
N GLY A 178 15.54 -16.39 19.08
CA GLY A 178 16.66 -16.68 20.00
C GLY A 178 17.81 -17.44 19.36
N CYS A 179 17.97 -17.39 18.04
CA CYS A 179 19.06 -18.05 17.32
C CYS A 179 19.42 -17.30 16.02
N GLU A 180 20.63 -17.60 15.49
CA GLU A 180 21.18 -16.93 14.31
C GLU A 180 20.50 -17.31 13.00
N GLN A 181 20.12 -18.58 12.84
CA GLN A 181 19.53 -19.14 11.61
C GLN A 181 18.17 -19.79 11.88
N PRO A 182 17.14 -19.00 12.23
CA PRO A 182 15.81 -19.51 12.60
C PRO A 182 15.08 -20.19 11.45
N LEU A 183 15.46 -19.93 10.22
CA LEU A 183 14.84 -20.46 9.01
C LEU A 183 15.62 -21.64 8.39
N ALA A 184 16.64 -22.16 9.10
CA ALA A 184 17.43 -23.29 8.61
C ALA A 184 16.56 -24.51 8.27
N GLY A 185 16.76 -25.06 7.06
CA GLY A 185 15.98 -26.19 6.54
C GLY A 185 14.56 -25.85 6.10
N MET A 186 14.24 -24.57 5.92
CA MET A 186 13.04 -24.11 5.25
C MET A 186 13.38 -23.60 3.85
N ARG A 187 12.47 -23.81 2.91
CA ARG A 187 12.54 -23.19 1.58
C ARG A 187 11.54 -22.06 1.50
N ILE A 188 12.03 -20.85 1.22
CA ILE A 188 11.21 -19.64 1.13
C ILE A 188 11.55 -18.93 -0.18
N VAL A 189 10.57 -18.82 -1.07
CA VAL A 189 10.76 -18.22 -2.40
C VAL A 189 10.19 -16.82 -2.45
N VAL A 190 10.81 -15.96 -3.25
CA VAL A 190 10.41 -14.56 -3.44
C VAL A 190 10.14 -14.31 -4.91
N ASP A 191 9.03 -13.65 -5.20
CA ASP A 191 8.79 -12.97 -6.47
C ASP A 191 8.95 -11.46 -6.24
N ALA A 192 10.03 -10.89 -6.79
CA ALA A 192 10.30 -9.46 -6.67
C ALA A 192 9.74 -8.63 -7.83
N GLY A 193 9.09 -9.27 -8.81
CA GLY A 193 8.47 -8.60 -9.97
C GLY A 193 9.42 -7.67 -10.74
N ASN A 194 10.73 -7.93 -10.71
CA ASN A 194 11.78 -7.04 -11.24
C ASN A 194 11.82 -5.65 -10.57
N GLY A 195 11.21 -5.50 -9.40
CA GLY A 195 11.25 -4.30 -8.57
C GLY A 195 12.49 -4.21 -7.67
N ALA A 196 12.38 -3.46 -6.58
CA ALA A 196 13.44 -3.31 -5.59
C ALA A 196 13.53 -4.49 -4.60
N GLY A 197 12.56 -5.43 -4.59
CA GLY A 197 12.41 -6.47 -3.58
C GLY A 197 13.44 -7.60 -3.61
N GLY A 198 14.24 -7.73 -4.69
CA GLY A 198 15.21 -8.83 -4.86
C GLY A 198 16.25 -8.93 -3.75
N PHE A 199 16.55 -7.81 -3.05
CA PHE A 199 17.49 -7.82 -1.92
C PHE A 199 17.06 -8.77 -0.80
N TYR A 200 15.77 -9.09 -0.69
CA TYR A 200 15.23 -9.85 0.44
C TYR A 200 15.77 -11.28 0.49
N CYS A 201 16.01 -11.92 -0.67
CA CYS A 201 16.64 -13.25 -0.74
C CYS A 201 18.05 -13.21 -0.13
N ALA A 202 18.97 -12.52 -0.80
CA ALA A 202 20.40 -12.56 -0.46
C ALA A 202 20.73 -11.83 0.85
N LYS A 203 19.96 -10.79 1.21
CA LYS A 203 20.28 -9.96 2.37
C LYS A 203 19.44 -10.25 3.62
N VAL A 204 18.30 -10.96 3.50
CA VAL A 204 17.46 -11.30 4.65
C VAL A 204 17.31 -12.80 4.81
N LEU A 205 16.79 -13.52 3.81
CA LEU A 205 16.42 -14.93 3.94
C LEU A 205 17.62 -15.87 4.06
N GLU A 206 18.58 -15.77 3.14
CA GLU A 206 19.77 -16.64 3.14
C GLU A 206 20.61 -16.51 4.42
N PRO A 207 20.90 -15.29 4.93
CA PRO A 207 21.59 -15.16 6.22
C PRO A 207 20.80 -15.73 7.42
N LEU A 208 19.47 -15.80 7.33
CA LEU A 208 18.61 -16.46 8.33
C LEU A 208 18.54 -17.99 8.15
N GLY A 209 19.24 -18.55 7.16
CA GLY A 209 19.36 -19.98 6.89
C GLY A 209 18.33 -20.56 5.93
N ALA A 210 17.47 -19.75 5.29
CA ALA A 210 16.50 -20.24 4.33
C ALA A 210 17.14 -20.63 2.99
N ASP A 211 16.61 -21.68 2.33
CA ASP A 211 16.85 -21.98 0.92
C ASP A 211 15.90 -21.13 0.06
N THR A 212 16.49 -20.29 -0.82
CA THR A 212 15.72 -19.38 -1.69
C THR A 212 15.60 -19.88 -3.13
N ALA A 213 16.02 -21.12 -3.39
CA ALA A 213 15.94 -21.74 -4.73
C ALA A 213 14.50 -21.83 -5.23
N GLY A 214 14.23 -21.31 -6.41
CA GLY A 214 12.91 -21.17 -7.01
C GLY A 214 12.34 -19.75 -6.96
N SER A 215 13.03 -18.79 -6.32
CA SER A 215 12.67 -17.39 -6.37
C SER A 215 12.73 -16.82 -7.80
N ARG A 216 11.87 -15.83 -8.09
CA ARG A 216 11.64 -15.31 -9.44
C ARG A 216 11.85 -13.81 -9.52
N TYR A 217 12.31 -13.34 -10.68
CA TYR A 217 12.37 -11.93 -11.08
C TYR A 217 13.07 -11.03 -10.07
N LEU A 218 14.16 -11.54 -9.47
CA LEU A 218 14.94 -10.86 -8.42
C LEU A 218 15.77 -9.69 -8.96
N ASP A 219 16.20 -9.78 -10.24
CA ASP A 219 17.00 -8.73 -10.86
C ASP A 219 16.11 -7.52 -11.22
N PRO A 220 16.50 -6.29 -10.81
CA PRO A 220 15.74 -5.08 -11.13
C PRO A 220 15.64 -4.82 -12.63
N ASP A 221 14.43 -4.68 -13.15
CA ASP A 221 14.14 -4.27 -14.53
C ASP A 221 12.89 -3.39 -14.60
N GLY A 222 13.08 -2.10 -14.80
CA GLY A 222 12.00 -1.12 -14.82
C GLY A 222 11.08 -1.19 -16.04
N SER A 223 11.27 -2.13 -16.96
CA SER A 223 10.33 -2.45 -18.03
C SER A 223 9.22 -3.41 -17.57
N PHE A 224 9.43 -4.11 -16.44
CA PHE A 224 8.52 -5.11 -15.85
C PHE A 224 8.06 -6.17 -16.85
N PRO A 225 8.99 -6.94 -17.46
CA PRO A 225 8.70 -7.78 -18.62
C PRO A 225 7.88 -9.03 -18.29
N ASN A 226 7.79 -9.41 -17.01
CA ASN A 226 7.19 -10.68 -16.61
C ASN A 226 5.74 -10.53 -16.15
N HIS A 227 5.47 -9.60 -15.26
CA HIS A 227 4.13 -9.24 -14.81
C HIS A 227 4.15 -7.84 -14.16
N ILE A 228 2.98 -7.26 -13.94
CA ILE A 228 2.83 -6.04 -13.15
C ILE A 228 3.23 -6.37 -11.69
N PRO A 229 4.23 -5.69 -11.11
CA PRO A 229 4.69 -5.95 -9.74
C PRO A 229 3.67 -5.40 -8.71
N ASN A 230 2.62 -6.16 -8.49
CA ASN A 230 1.52 -5.81 -7.59
C ASN A 230 0.89 -7.07 -7.00
N PRO A 231 0.89 -7.28 -5.67
CA PRO A 231 0.26 -8.42 -5.01
C PRO A 231 -1.25 -8.57 -5.24
N GLU A 232 -1.94 -7.52 -5.72
CA GLU A 232 -3.35 -7.62 -6.12
C GLU A 232 -3.55 -8.13 -7.56
N ASN A 233 -2.46 -8.21 -8.36
CA ASN A 233 -2.54 -8.65 -9.75
C ASN A 233 -2.59 -10.19 -9.83
N GLU A 234 -3.58 -10.72 -10.52
CA GLU A 234 -3.80 -12.18 -10.63
C GLU A 234 -2.60 -12.91 -11.26
N THR A 235 -1.98 -12.32 -12.30
CA THR A 235 -0.80 -12.92 -12.96
C THR A 235 0.40 -12.94 -12.00
N ALA A 236 0.59 -11.89 -11.21
CA ALA A 236 1.65 -11.82 -10.22
C ALA A 236 1.44 -12.84 -9.09
N MET A 237 0.22 -12.95 -8.57
CA MET A 237 -0.11 -13.97 -7.56
C MET A 237 0.02 -15.40 -8.10
N GLN A 238 -0.38 -15.64 -9.36
CA GLN A 238 -0.18 -16.95 -9.99
C GLN A 238 1.31 -17.29 -10.12
N SER A 239 2.17 -16.30 -10.45
CA SER A 239 3.62 -16.52 -10.54
C SER A 239 4.21 -17.02 -9.23
N ILE A 240 3.87 -16.41 -8.09
CA ILE A 240 4.40 -16.86 -6.80
C ILE A 240 3.75 -18.18 -6.35
N LEU A 241 2.48 -18.42 -6.67
CA LEU A 241 1.81 -19.70 -6.41
C LEU A 241 2.52 -20.84 -7.14
N ASP A 242 2.81 -20.66 -8.44
CA ASP A 242 3.55 -21.64 -9.24
C ASP A 242 4.96 -21.87 -8.65
N ALA A 243 5.66 -20.80 -8.22
CA ALA A 243 6.97 -20.92 -7.60
C ALA A 243 6.94 -21.75 -6.31
N VAL A 244 5.92 -21.56 -5.46
CA VAL A 244 5.73 -22.36 -4.23
C VAL A 244 5.49 -23.82 -4.57
N GLN A 245 4.59 -24.13 -5.52
CA GLN A 245 4.25 -25.50 -5.90
C GLN A 245 5.42 -26.22 -6.56
N GLU A 246 6.10 -25.60 -7.52
CA GLU A 246 7.23 -26.16 -8.25
C GLU A 246 8.43 -26.44 -7.34
N SER A 247 8.75 -25.54 -6.43
CA SER A 247 9.88 -25.65 -5.51
C SER A 247 9.52 -26.40 -4.21
N LYS A 248 8.24 -26.63 -3.95
CA LYS A 248 7.71 -27.16 -2.66
C LYS A 248 8.16 -26.28 -1.49
N ALA A 249 7.98 -24.98 -1.64
CA ALA A 249 8.41 -24.02 -0.64
C ALA A 249 7.46 -24.04 0.59
N ASP A 250 8.02 -23.75 1.75
CA ASP A 250 7.26 -23.56 3.00
C ASP A 250 6.50 -22.22 3.00
N LEU A 251 6.99 -21.23 2.24
CA LEU A 251 6.36 -19.92 2.08
C LEU A 251 6.81 -19.28 0.76
N GLY A 252 5.87 -18.69 0.05
CA GLY A 252 6.13 -17.74 -1.05
C GLY A 252 5.86 -16.32 -0.62
N ILE A 253 6.68 -15.38 -1.07
CA ILE A 253 6.60 -13.95 -0.78
C ILE A 253 6.53 -13.20 -2.09
N ILE A 254 5.64 -12.24 -2.21
CA ILE A 254 5.58 -11.34 -3.36
C ILE A 254 5.58 -9.89 -2.89
N PHE A 255 6.40 -9.05 -3.54
CA PHE A 255 6.48 -7.62 -3.29
C PHE A 255 5.95 -6.82 -4.48
N ASP A 256 5.50 -5.59 -4.20
CA ASP A 256 5.34 -4.60 -5.25
C ASP A 256 6.70 -3.93 -5.59
N THR A 257 6.68 -3.02 -6.57
CA THR A 257 7.90 -2.43 -7.14
C THR A 257 8.84 -1.83 -6.10
N ASP A 258 8.31 -1.10 -5.12
CA ASP A 258 9.07 -0.32 -4.12
C ASP A 258 8.96 -0.89 -2.69
N VAL A 259 8.35 -2.10 -2.56
CA VAL A 259 8.35 -2.93 -1.35
C VAL A 259 7.55 -2.31 -0.18
N ASP A 260 6.67 -1.38 -0.45
CA ASP A 260 5.74 -0.90 0.59
C ASP A 260 4.52 -1.83 0.76
N ARG A 261 4.32 -2.76 -0.18
CA ARG A 261 3.31 -3.82 -0.11
C ARG A 261 3.90 -5.21 -0.24
N ALA A 262 3.26 -6.16 0.42
CA ALA A 262 3.56 -7.57 0.30
C ALA A 262 2.29 -8.41 0.25
N GLY A 263 2.41 -9.56 -0.40
CA GLY A 263 1.52 -10.71 -0.31
C GLY A 263 2.34 -11.97 -0.06
N ALA A 264 1.68 -13.08 0.23
CA ALA A 264 2.35 -14.35 0.41
C ALA A 264 1.50 -15.52 -0.10
N VAL A 265 2.13 -16.68 -0.24
CA VAL A 265 1.47 -17.97 -0.53
C VAL A 265 1.99 -18.98 0.47
N LEU A 266 1.08 -19.65 1.17
CA LEU A 266 1.40 -20.69 2.14
C LEU A 266 1.75 -22.01 1.45
N SER A 267 2.29 -22.96 2.20
CA SER A 267 2.77 -24.25 1.68
C SER A 267 1.70 -25.10 1.02
N ASP A 268 0.44 -24.94 1.39
CA ASP A 268 -0.72 -25.62 0.80
C ASP A 268 -1.28 -24.91 -0.46
N GLY A 269 -0.69 -23.77 -0.85
CA GLY A 269 -1.15 -22.93 -1.96
C GLY A 269 -2.16 -21.85 -1.56
N THR A 270 -2.46 -21.71 -0.28
CA THR A 270 -3.35 -20.62 0.18
C THR A 270 -2.70 -19.26 -0.04
N GLU A 271 -3.34 -18.42 -0.85
CA GLU A 271 -2.90 -17.05 -1.09
C GLU A 271 -3.20 -16.17 0.12
N LEU A 272 -2.17 -15.54 0.66
CA LEU A 272 -2.28 -14.47 1.67
C LEU A 272 -2.27 -13.11 0.98
N ASN A 273 -3.43 -12.70 0.53
CA ASN A 273 -3.71 -11.37 -0.01
C ASN A 273 -5.04 -10.86 0.54
N ARG A 274 -5.41 -9.62 0.26
CA ARG A 274 -6.69 -9.01 0.65
C ARG A 274 -7.07 -9.29 2.11
N ASN A 275 -8.24 -9.89 2.36
CA ASN A 275 -8.70 -10.19 3.73
C ASN A 275 -7.84 -11.22 4.46
N ARG A 276 -7.25 -12.19 3.73
CA ARG A 276 -6.46 -13.27 4.34
C ARG A 276 -5.16 -12.78 4.95
N ILE A 277 -4.43 -11.86 4.29
CA ILE A 277 -3.21 -11.31 4.88
C ILE A 277 -3.52 -10.45 6.09
N ILE A 278 -4.63 -9.71 6.09
CA ILE A 278 -5.08 -8.94 7.26
C ILE A 278 -5.45 -9.89 8.41
N ALA A 279 -6.17 -10.98 8.12
CA ALA A 279 -6.52 -11.99 9.11
C ALA A 279 -5.28 -12.65 9.73
N MET A 280 -4.29 -13.01 8.89
CA MET A 280 -3.02 -13.58 9.34
C MET A 280 -2.29 -12.61 10.28
N MET A 281 -2.12 -11.35 9.87
CA MET A 281 -1.46 -10.35 10.70
C MET A 281 -2.24 -10.06 12.00
N ALA A 282 -3.58 -10.03 11.92
CA ALA A 282 -4.43 -9.87 13.10
C ALA A 282 -4.26 -11.06 14.06
N ALA A 283 -4.27 -12.30 13.57
CA ALA A 283 -4.06 -13.50 14.38
C ALA A 283 -2.69 -13.47 15.11
N ILE A 284 -1.63 -13.10 14.38
CA ILE A 284 -0.28 -12.97 14.95
C ILE A 284 -0.25 -11.91 16.06
N LEU A 285 -0.83 -10.75 15.81
CA LEU A 285 -0.77 -9.62 16.75
C LEU A 285 -1.67 -9.81 17.97
N LEU A 286 -2.85 -10.38 17.81
CA LEU A 286 -3.80 -10.62 18.90
C LEU A 286 -3.28 -11.62 19.94
N ARG A 287 -2.33 -12.50 19.57
CA ARG A 287 -1.65 -13.39 20.52
C ARG A 287 -0.75 -12.65 21.50
N VAL A 288 -0.22 -11.50 21.11
CA VAL A 288 0.72 -10.69 21.91
C VAL A 288 0.11 -9.38 22.41
N HIS A 289 -0.94 -8.91 21.75
CA HIS A 289 -1.68 -7.69 22.08
C HIS A 289 -3.19 -7.97 22.12
N PRO A 290 -3.70 -8.77 23.09
CA PRO A 290 -5.13 -9.06 23.22
C PRO A 290 -5.94 -7.77 23.38
N GLY A 291 -7.06 -7.69 22.66
CA GLY A 291 -7.94 -6.53 22.72
C GLY A 291 -7.56 -5.34 21.85
N THR A 292 -6.43 -5.42 21.12
CA THR A 292 -6.01 -4.34 20.23
C THR A 292 -7.01 -4.09 19.10
N THR A 293 -7.08 -2.84 18.65
CA THR A 293 -7.87 -2.44 17.49
C THR A 293 -7.07 -2.67 16.20
N ILE A 294 -7.67 -3.36 15.26
CA ILE A 294 -7.15 -3.56 13.90
C ILE A 294 -7.92 -2.60 12.98
N VAL A 295 -7.21 -1.60 12.46
CA VAL A 295 -7.80 -0.63 11.53
C VAL A 295 -7.64 -1.14 10.11
N THR A 296 -8.72 -1.17 9.33
CA THR A 296 -8.72 -1.66 7.96
C THR A 296 -9.43 -0.70 7.02
N ASP A 297 -9.26 -0.89 5.71
CA ASP A 297 -10.03 -0.15 4.72
C ASP A 297 -11.50 -0.58 4.68
N SER A 298 -12.30 0.22 3.98
CA SER A 298 -13.76 0.12 3.95
C SER A 298 -14.32 -1.10 3.25
N ILE A 299 -13.54 -1.74 2.35
CA ILE A 299 -13.99 -2.87 1.53
C ILE A 299 -13.70 -4.25 2.15
N THR A 300 -13.23 -4.29 3.40
CA THR A 300 -12.97 -5.56 4.10
C THR A 300 -14.28 -6.33 4.39
N SER A 301 -14.17 -7.67 4.36
CA SER A 301 -15.31 -8.58 4.49
C SER A 301 -15.95 -8.56 5.88
N THR A 302 -17.18 -9.04 5.95
CA THR A 302 -17.86 -9.33 7.22
C THR A 302 -17.20 -10.50 7.95
N GLY A 303 -16.71 -11.49 7.21
CA GLY A 303 -15.95 -12.62 7.73
C GLY A 303 -14.68 -12.20 8.46
N LEU A 304 -13.91 -11.26 7.88
CA LEU A 304 -12.74 -10.71 8.56
C LEU A 304 -13.12 -10.00 9.88
N ALA A 305 -14.19 -9.22 9.87
CA ALA A 305 -14.65 -8.54 11.08
C ALA A 305 -15.08 -9.52 12.18
N ALA A 306 -15.74 -10.63 11.80
CA ALA A 306 -16.11 -11.70 12.71
C ALA A 306 -14.87 -12.43 13.25
N PHE A 307 -13.88 -12.71 12.38
CA PHE A 307 -12.61 -13.35 12.73
C PHE A 307 -11.84 -12.54 13.77
N ILE A 308 -11.61 -11.25 13.52
CA ILE A 308 -10.89 -10.37 14.45
C ILE A 308 -11.58 -10.35 15.83
N ARG A 309 -12.91 -10.20 15.87
CA ARG A 309 -13.66 -10.23 17.13
C ARG A 309 -13.59 -11.58 17.85
N LYS A 310 -13.69 -12.71 17.11
CA LYS A 310 -13.56 -14.06 17.67
C LYS A 310 -12.20 -14.28 18.32
N HIS A 311 -11.13 -13.72 17.73
CA HIS A 311 -9.78 -13.76 18.28
C HIS A 311 -9.50 -12.71 19.36
N GLY A 312 -10.53 -12.01 19.84
CA GLY A 312 -10.45 -11.09 20.97
C GLY A 312 -9.97 -9.69 20.60
N GLY A 313 -9.96 -9.32 19.31
CA GLY A 313 -9.62 -7.98 18.83
C GLY A 313 -10.83 -7.09 18.59
N VAL A 314 -10.56 -5.80 18.35
CA VAL A 314 -11.55 -4.82 17.90
C VAL A 314 -11.31 -4.53 16.43
N HIS A 315 -12.31 -4.72 15.58
CA HIS A 315 -12.20 -4.37 14.16
C HIS A 315 -12.75 -2.97 13.93
N HIS A 316 -11.95 -2.10 13.30
CA HIS A 316 -12.32 -0.73 12.96
C HIS A 316 -12.12 -0.50 11.46
N ARG A 317 -13.22 -0.49 10.68
CA ARG A 317 -13.18 -0.08 9.27
C ARG A 317 -13.03 1.42 9.17
N PHE A 318 -12.24 1.87 8.20
CA PHE A 318 -12.09 3.29 7.93
C PHE A 318 -12.02 3.56 6.41
N LYS A 319 -11.77 4.79 6.04
CA LYS A 319 -11.67 5.21 4.64
C LYS A 319 -10.51 4.49 3.96
N ARG A 320 -10.72 4.05 2.72
CA ARG A 320 -9.66 3.52 1.86
C ARG A 320 -8.56 4.54 1.61
N GLY A 321 -7.33 4.05 1.45
CA GLY A 321 -6.10 4.80 1.29
C GLY A 321 -5.15 4.59 2.47
N TYR A 322 -3.94 4.11 2.19
CA TYR A 322 -2.98 3.70 3.23
C TYR A 322 -2.75 4.78 4.30
N ARG A 323 -2.65 6.05 3.89
CA ARG A 323 -2.54 7.16 4.84
C ARG A 323 -3.77 7.33 5.73
N ASN A 324 -4.96 7.05 5.21
CA ASN A 324 -6.19 7.16 5.99
C ASN A 324 -6.21 6.13 7.13
N VAL A 325 -5.94 4.85 6.83
CA VAL A 325 -5.95 3.79 7.85
C VAL A 325 -4.81 3.95 8.85
N ILE A 326 -3.63 4.38 8.40
CA ILE A 326 -2.48 4.66 9.27
C ILE A 326 -2.80 5.83 10.22
N ASN A 327 -3.25 6.96 9.69
CA ASN A 327 -3.57 8.14 10.47
C ASN A 327 -4.69 7.86 11.49
N GLU A 328 -5.66 7.04 11.12
CA GLU A 328 -6.74 6.61 12.03
C GLU A 328 -6.22 5.74 13.17
N SER A 329 -5.35 4.76 12.89
CA SER A 329 -4.71 3.96 13.93
C SER A 329 -3.87 4.82 14.88
N MET A 330 -3.12 5.77 14.34
CA MET A 330 -2.36 6.74 15.15
C MET A 330 -3.30 7.65 15.97
N ARG A 331 -4.44 8.07 15.42
CA ARG A 331 -5.44 8.86 16.14
C ARG A 331 -6.00 8.08 17.33
N LEU A 332 -6.42 6.84 17.10
CA LEU A 332 -6.92 5.95 18.16
C LEU A 332 -5.92 5.81 19.30
N ASN A 333 -4.63 5.58 18.98
CA ASN A 333 -3.59 5.51 20.01
C ASN A 333 -3.41 6.81 20.81
N ARG A 334 -3.52 7.98 20.15
CA ARG A 334 -3.47 9.28 20.87
C ARG A 334 -4.67 9.48 21.80
N GLU A 335 -5.80 8.88 21.48
CA GLU A 335 -7.03 8.93 22.31
C GLU A 335 -7.06 7.83 23.38
N GLY A 336 -6.00 7.02 23.50
CA GLY A 336 -5.88 5.98 24.53
C GLY A 336 -6.47 4.62 24.14
N HIS A 337 -6.86 4.44 22.89
CA HIS A 337 -7.28 3.15 22.33
C HIS A 337 -6.07 2.44 21.72
N ASP A 338 -5.74 1.25 22.23
CA ASP A 338 -4.63 0.50 21.64
C ASP A 338 -4.98 0.04 20.22
N SER A 339 -4.14 0.42 19.25
CA SER A 339 -4.22 -0.03 17.86
C SER A 339 -2.81 -0.35 17.37
N GLN A 340 -2.56 -1.63 17.08
CA GLN A 340 -1.24 -2.15 16.72
C GLN A 340 -1.06 -2.31 15.22
N LEU A 341 -2.16 -2.36 14.42
CA LEU A 341 -2.14 -2.61 12.98
C LEU A 341 -3.10 -1.68 12.26
N ALA A 342 -2.62 -1.04 11.21
CA ALA A 342 -3.40 -0.45 10.14
C ALA A 342 -3.08 -1.17 8.83
N MET A 343 -4.05 -1.77 8.17
CA MET A 343 -3.81 -2.56 6.96
C MET A 343 -4.95 -2.47 5.96
N GLU A 344 -4.58 -2.45 4.68
CA GLU A 344 -5.53 -2.45 3.57
C GLU A 344 -5.54 -3.77 2.81
N THR A 345 -6.67 -4.04 2.15
CA THR A 345 -6.81 -5.17 1.23
C THR A 345 -5.83 -5.13 0.06
N SER A 346 -5.23 -3.99 -0.24
CA SER A 346 -4.20 -3.80 -1.27
C SER A 346 -2.80 -4.34 -0.90
N GLY A 347 -2.61 -4.80 0.36
CA GLY A 347 -1.33 -5.28 0.86
C GLY A 347 -0.49 -4.21 1.57
N HIS A 348 -0.93 -2.95 1.60
CA HIS A 348 -0.36 -1.92 2.46
C HIS A 348 -0.61 -2.27 3.93
N GLY A 349 0.43 -2.18 4.75
CA GLY A 349 0.28 -2.50 6.16
C GLY A 349 1.35 -1.86 7.04
N ALA A 350 0.88 -1.25 8.12
CA ALA A 350 1.69 -0.49 9.06
C ALA A 350 1.48 -0.98 10.49
N LEU A 351 2.58 -1.30 11.15
CA LEU A 351 2.58 -1.74 12.54
C LEU A 351 3.09 -0.62 13.47
N LYS A 352 2.45 -0.48 14.63
CA LYS A 352 2.84 0.47 15.66
C LYS A 352 4.30 0.30 16.08
N GLU A 353 4.77 -0.95 16.23
CA GLU A 353 6.15 -1.28 16.59
C GLU A 353 7.17 -0.92 15.50
N ASN A 354 6.73 -0.63 14.28
CA ASN A 354 7.53 -0.18 13.13
C ASN A 354 7.15 1.24 12.71
N TYR A 355 6.97 2.15 13.68
CA TYR A 355 6.67 3.59 13.47
C TYR A 355 5.38 3.87 12.69
N PHE A 356 4.46 2.95 12.59
CA PHE A 356 3.33 3.01 11.66
C PHE A 356 3.77 3.25 10.20
N LEU A 357 4.96 2.74 9.88
CA LEU A 357 5.48 2.75 8.52
C LEU A 357 4.75 1.72 7.67
N ASP A 358 4.35 2.13 6.48
CA ASP A 358 3.88 1.22 5.43
C ASP A 358 5.08 0.46 4.88
N ASP A 359 5.20 -0.83 5.24
CA ASP A 359 6.43 -1.61 5.08
C ASP A 359 6.12 -3.08 4.79
N GLY A 360 6.08 -3.43 3.50
CA GLY A 360 5.85 -4.80 3.04
C GLY A 360 6.94 -5.78 3.51
N ALA A 361 8.21 -5.35 3.54
CA ALA A 361 9.31 -6.18 4.02
C ALA A 361 9.20 -6.48 5.53
N TYR A 362 8.71 -5.51 6.32
CA TYR A 362 8.48 -5.72 7.75
C TYR A 362 7.26 -6.62 8.00
N LEU A 363 6.17 -6.48 7.23
CA LEU A 363 5.04 -7.40 7.29
C LEU A 363 5.49 -8.85 7.07
N VAL A 364 6.29 -9.08 6.03
CA VAL A 364 6.88 -10.40 5.77
C VAL A 364 7.79 -10.84 6.91
N THR A 365 8.58 -9.93 7.49
CA THR A 365 9.43 -10.23 8.66
C THR A 365 8.59 -10.74 9.85
N ARG A 366 7.39 -10.20 10.07
CA ARG A 366 6.45 -10.74 11.07
C ARG A 366 5.94 -12.14 10.71
N LEU A 367 5.68 -12.41 9.43
CA LEU A 367 5.33 -13.77 8.97
C LEU A 367 6.50 -14.75 9.19
N LEU A 368 7.74 -14.36 8.93
CA LEU A 368 8.94 -15.19 9.16
C LEU A 368 9.13 -15.53 10.64
N ILE A 369 8.91 -14.56 11.53
CA ILE A 369 8.94 -14.79 12.98
C ILE A 369 7.90 -15.85 13.37
N GLU A 370 6.69 -15.73 12.86
CA GLU A 370 5.62 -16.67 13.16
C GLU A 370 5.86 -18.04 12.52
N LEU A 371 6.41 -18.11 11.29
CA LEU A 371 6.79 -19.35 10.63
C LEU A 371 7.86 -20.11 11.44
N ALA A 372 8.90 -19.40 11.91
CA ALA A 372 9.93 -19.99 12.76
C ALA A 372 9.35 -20.51 14.08
N ARG A 373 8.41 -19.78 14.69
CA ARG A 373 7.68 -20.21 15.87
C ARG A 373 6.83 -21.43 15.61
N ALA A 374 6.05 -21.42 14.52
CA ALA A 374 5.18 -22.50 14.11
C ALA A 374 5.94 -23.84 13.95
N LYS A 375 7.10 -23.78 13.29
CA LYS A 375 8.00 -24.94 13.17
C LYS A 375 8.47 -25.47 14.54
N LYS A 376 8.84 -24.58 15.44
CA LYS A 376 9.32 -24.96 16.79
C LYS A 376 8.21 -25.55 17.66
N GLU A 377 6.99 -25.01 17.58
CA GLU A 377 5.84 -25.38 18.40
C GLU A 377 4.95 -26.47 17.74
N GLY A 378 5.19 -26.83 16.47
CA GLY A 378 4.51 -27.94 15.78
C GLY A 378 3.10 -27.60 15.27
N TYR A 379 2.85 -26.35 14.88
CA TYR A 379 1.65 -25.94 14.15
C TYR A 379 2.01 -25.34 12.77
N THR A 380 1.03 -24.95 11.98
CA THR A 380 1.24 -24.33 10.65
C THR A 380 0.62 -22.95 10.57
N LEU A 381 1.10 -22.12 9.66
CA LEU A 381 0.54 -20.77 9.45
C LEU A 381 -0.93 -20.87 9.00
N GLU A 382 -1.27 -21.84 8.16
CA GLU A 382 -2.63 -22.12 7.70
C GLU A 382 -3.61 -22.29 8.86
N SER A 383 -3.17 -22.94 9.94
CA SER A 383 -4.00 -23.17 11.13
C SER A 383 -4.43 -21.88 11.84
N LEU A 384 -3.69 -20.79 11.67
CA LEU A 384 -3.99 -19.50 12.31
C LEU A 384 -5.20 -18.79 11.69
N ILE A 385 -5.52 -19.10 10.45
CA ILE A 385 -6.65 -18.51 9.71
C ILE A 385 -7.67 -19.55 9.25
N ALA A 386 -7.58 -20.78 9.74
CA ALA A 386 -8.47 -21.89 9.32
C ALA A 386 -9.95 -21.61 9.60
N ASP A 387 -10.26 -20.73 10.51
CA ASP A 387 -11.62 -20.33 10.87
C ASP A 387 -12.06 -18.97 10.28
N LEU A 388 -11.27 -18.42 9.34
CA LEU A 388 -11.68 -17.24 8.56
C LEU A 388 -12.80 -17.64 7.60
N ALA A 389 -13.98 -17.04 7.77
CA ALA A 389 -15.08 -17.22 6.82
C ALA A 389 -14.82 -16.35 5.58
N GLU A 390 -14.80 -17.00 4.41
CA GLU A 390 -14.73 -16.35 3.12
C GLU A 390 -16.12 -16.14 2.54
N PRO A 391 -16.39 -15.03 1.84
CA PRO A 391 -17.66 -14.88 1.13
C PRO A 391 -17.78 -15.94 0.02
N ALA A 392 -19.01 -16.40 -0.27
CA ALA A 392 -19.26 -17.31 -1.38
C ALA A 392 -19.00 -16.61 -2.73
N GLU A 393 -19.27 -15.31 -2.81
CA GLU A 393 -19.09 -14.50 -4.01
C GLU A 393 -18.64 -13.07 -3.66
N SER A 394 -17.80 -12.50 -4.53
CA SER A 394 -17.36 -11.09 -4.46
C SER A 394 -17.24 -10.50 -5.85
N LYS A 395 -17.65 -9.23 -6.02
CA LYS A 395 -17.51 -8.51 -7.30
C LYS A 395 -17.38 -7.00 -7.11
N GLU A 396 -16.49 -6.39 -7.88
CA GLU A 396 -16.37 -4.94 -8.03
C GLU A 396 -16.92 -4.50 -9.38
N PHE A 397 -17.71 -3.44 -9.39
CA PHE A 397 -18.13 -2.70 -10.58
C PHE A 397 -17.53 -1.29 -10.51
N ARG A 398 -16.97 -0.82 -11.62
CA ARG A 398 -16.41 0.53 -11.75
C ARG A 398 -17.28 1.32 -12.72
N MET A 399 -18.13 2.18 -12.18
CA MET A 399 -19.12 2.94 -12.95
C MET A 399 -18.59 4.34 -13.22
N ASN A 400 -18.32 4.67 -14.50
CA ASN A 400 -17.81 5.97 -14.91
C ASN A 400 -18.87 7.07 -14.77
N ILE A 401 -18.46 8.25 -14.26
CA ILE A 401 -19.29 9.45 -14.24
C ILE A 401 -18.95 10.28 -15.49
N LEU A 402 -19.98 10.63 -16.27
CA LEU A 402 -19.84 11.24 -17.58
C LEU A 402 -19.92 12.77 -17.57
N VAL A 403 -20.02 13.40 -16.40
CA VAL A 403 -20.06 14.87 -16.27
C VAL A 403 -18.73 15.41 -15.75
N PRO A 404 -18.34 16.66 -16.13
CA PRO A 404 -17.09 17.27 -15.67
C PRO A 404 -16.99 17.44 -14.16
N ASP A 405 -18.07 17.84 -13.48
CA ASP A 405 -18.12 17.91 -12.01
C ASP A 405 -18.55 16.55 -11.42
N PHE A 406 -17.68 15.57 -11.59
CA PHE A 406 -17.94 14.21 -11.13
C PHE A 406 -18.07 14.12 -9.59
N LYS A 407 -17.42 15.03 -8.86
CA LYS A 407 -17.44 15.00 -7.39
C LYS A 407 -18.81 15.38 -6.85
N ALA A 408 -19.38 16.48 -7.32
CA ALA A 408 -20.70 16.90 -6.90
C ALA A 408 -21.77 15.88 -7.35
N TYR A 409 -21.66 15.36 -8.56
CA TYR A 409 -22.60 14.35 -9.07
C TYR A 409 -22.52 13.03 -8.28
N GLY A 410 -21.31 12.54 -8.04
CA GLY A 410 -21.12 11.32 -7.26
C GLY A 410 -21.54 11.46 -5.81
N GLN A 411 -21.29 12.62 -5.17
CA GLN A 411 -21.75 12.88 -3.81
C GLN A 411 -23.28 12.90 -3.73
N LYS A 412 -23.97 13.48 -4.71
CA LYS A 412 -25.44 13.45 -4.80
C LYS A 412 -25.95 12.00 -4.82
N ILE A 413 -25.35 11.11 -5.62
CA ILE A 413 -25.74 9.69 -5.69
C ILE A 413 -25.58 9.02 -4.32
N ILE A 414 -24.46 9.29 -3.62
CA ILE A 414 -24.18 8.73 -2.29
C ILE A 414 -25.21 9.21 -1.27
N ASP A 415 -25.53 10.51 -1.26
CA ASP A 415 -26.50 11.09 -0.33
C ASP A 415 -27.90 10.52 -0.55
N GLU A 416 -28.34 10.41 -1.81
CA GLU A 416 -29.62 9.81 -2.17
C GLU A 416 -29.68 8.31 -1.85
N LEU A 417 -28.56 7.56 -2.05
CA LEU A 417 -28.50 6.15 -1.67
C LEU A 417 -28.65 5.93 -0.18
N ASN A 418 -28.06 6.78 0.63
CA ASN A 418 -28.16 6.69 2.08
C ASN A 418 -29.62 6.79 2.56
N VAL A 419 -30.40 7.70 1.95
CA VAL A 419 -31.82 7.84 2.22
C VAL A 419 -32.62 6.64 1.69
N TYR A 420 -32.32 6.21 0.45
CA TYR A 420 -32.99 5.09 -0.18
C TYR A 420 -32.78 3.79 0.61
N ALA A 421 -31.54 3.49 1.00
CA ALA A 421 -31.20 2.27 1.72
C ALA A 421 -31.93 2.15 3.06
N ALA A 422 -32.13 3.25 3.78
CA ALA A 422 -32.86 3.27 5.04
C ALA A 422 -34.33 2.91 4.92
N SER A 423 -34.93 2.96 3.72
CA SER A 423 -36.32 2.64 3.45
C SER A 423 -36.56 1.24 2.86
N GLN A 424 -35.48 0.51 2.52
CA GLN A 424 -35.58 -0.79 1.88
C GLN A 424 -35.75 -1.93 2.89
N PRO A 425 -36.68 -2.87 2.65
CA PRO A 425 -36.79 -4.07 3.50
C PRO A 425 -35.52 -4.90 3.45
N GLY A 426 -35.08 -5.43 4.59
CA GLY A 426 -33.92 -6.32 4.67
C GLY A 426 -32.55 -5.63 4.49
N TRP A 427 -32.54 -4.30 4.27
CA TRP A 427 -31.33 -3.50 4.17
C TRP A 427 -31.03 -2.79 5.48
N SER A 428 -29.74 -2.69 5.83
CA SER A 428 -29.29 -1.92 6.99
C SER A 428 -27.97 -1.19 6.69
N VAL A 429 -27.98 0.13 6.82
CA VAL A 429 -26.75 0.93 6.66
C VAL A 429 -25.77 0.56 7.79
N ALA A 430 -24.53 0.27 7.43
CA ALA A 430 -23.49 -0.08 8.39
C ALA A 430 -23.20 1.09 9.35
N PRO A 431 -23.07 0.86 10.66
CA PRO A 431 -22.81 1.94 11.63
C PRO A 431 -21.38 2.50 11.52
N ASP A 432 -20.42 1.69 11.02
CA ASP A 432 -19.02 2.04 10.81
C ASP A 432 -18.75 2.52 9.36
N ASN A 433 -19.58 3.45 8.90
CA ASN A 433 -19.60 3.93 7.51
C ASN A 433 -18.87 5.27 7.40
N PHE A 434 -17.58 5.25 7.09
CA PHE A 434 -16.73 6.44 7.03
C PHE A 434 -16.51 6.99 5.62
N GLU A 435 -16.85 6.22 4.58
CA GLU A 435 -16.84 6.68 3.19
C GLU A 435 -17.99 6.03 2.39
N GLY A 436 -18.62 6.80 1.50
CA GLY A 436 -19.72 6.30 0.68
C GLY A 436 -20.90 5.78 1.52
N VAL A 437 -21.56 4.74 1.03
CA VAL A 437 -22.65 4.04 1.73
C VAL A 437 -22.41 2.55 1.70
N ARG A 438 -22.12 1.95 2.85
CA ARG A 438 -22.08 0.51 3.05
C ARG A 438 -23.42 0.04 3.62
N VAL A 439 -24.00 -0.94 2.99
CA VAL A 439 -25.30 -1.53 3.34
C VAL A 439 -25.14 -3.03 3.50
N ASN A 440 -25.61 -3.56 4.63
CA ASN A 440 -25.75 -5.00 4.83
C ASN A 440 -27.14 -5.45 4.41
N LEU A 441 -27.25 -6.62 3.80
CA LEU A 441 -28.48 -7.23 3.33
C LEU A 441 -28.69 -8.57 4.03
N ASP A 442 -29.94 -8.85 4.40
CA ASP A 442 -30.28 -10.11 5.03
C ASP A 442 -30.34 -11.27 4.01
N LYS A 443 -30.60 -12.50 4.52
CA LYS A 443 -30.64 -13.73 3.70
C LYS A 443 -31.70 -13.70 2.58
N ALA A 444 -32.79 -12.97 2.77
CA ALA A 444 -33.84 -12.88 1.75
C ALA A 444 -33.43 -11.93 0.62
N HIS A 445 -32.45 -11.03 0.85
CA HIS A 445 -32.01 -9.97 -0.05
C HIS A 445 -30.58 -10.14 -0.54
N GLY A 446 -30.05 -11.39 -0.55
CA GLY A 446 -28.77 -11.73 -1.11
C GLY A 446 -27.67 -12.03 -0.09
N ASP A 447 -27.96 -12.03 1.23
CA ASP A 447 -27.07 -12.50 2.31
C ASP A 447 -25.65 -11.93 2.24
N GLY A 448 -25.54 -10.58 2.26
CA GLY A 448 -24.24 -9.97 2.04
C GLY A 448 -24.19 -8.48 2.32
N TRP A 449 -23.34 -7.79 1.62
CA TRP A 449 -23.22 -6.34 1.69
C TRP A 449 -22.79 -5.72 0.35
N PHE A 450 -23.07 -4.44 0.20
CA PHE A 450 -22.42 -3.62 -0.81
C PHE A 450 -21.87 -2.32 -0.23
N LEU A 451 -20.84 -1.77 -0.89
CA LEU A 451 -20.33 -0.42 -0.65
C LEU A 451 -20.28 0.34 -1.95
N LEU A 452 -21.04 1.44 -2.01
CA LEU A 452 -20.95 2.43 -3.08
C LEU A 452 -20.18 3.65 -2.56
N ARG A 453 -19.09 4.02 -3.21
CA ARG A 453 -18.25 5.15 -2.81
C ARG A 453 -17.75 5.96 -4.00
N LEU A 454 -17.34 7.19 -3.78
CA LEU A 454 -16.70 8.00 -4.81
C LEU A 454 -15.21 7.65 -4.89
N SER A 455 -14.66 7.56 -6.11
CA SER A 455 -13.20 7.48 -6.28
C SER A 455 -12.53 8.78 -5.85
N LEU A 456 -11.36 8.67 -5.23
CA LEU A 456 -10.59 9.84 -4.78
C LEU A 456 -9.98 10.62 -5.95
N HIS A 457 -9.66 9.93 -7.05
CA HIS A 457 -8.84 10.46 -8.15
C HIS A 457 -9.54 10.43 -9.50
N ASP A 458 -10.33 9.41 -9.76
CA ASP A 458 -10.92 9.17 -11.06
C ASP A 458 -12.41 9.55 -11.10
N PRO A 459 -12.96 9.94 -12.25
CA PRO A 459 -14.38 10.26 -12.39
C PRO A 459 -15.24 8.99 -12.44
N LEU A 460 -15.25 8.23 -11.35
CA LEU A 460 -16.00 6.98 -11.23
C LEU A 460 -16.47 6.69 -9.81
N ILE A 461 -17.48 5.85 -9.71
CA ILE A 461 -18.03 5.27 -8.50
C ILE A 461 -17.71 3.77 -8.47
N PRO A 462 -16.79 3.29 -7.63
CA PRO A 462 -16.66 1.87 -7.34
C PRO A 462 -17.84 1.38 -6.51
N LEU A 463 -18.36 0.21 -6.89
CA LEU A 463 -19.34 -0.56 -6.14
C LEU A 463 -18.74 -1.93 -5.84
N ASN A 464 -18.47 -2.20 -4.57
CA ASN A 464 -18.06 -3.51 -4.10
C ASN A 464 -19.26 -4.26 -3.55
N ILE A 465 -19.45 -5.51 -3.94
CA ILE A 465 -20.51 -6.40 -3.46
C ILE A 465 -19.88 -7.71 -3.00
N GLU A 466 -20.25 -8.20 -1.83
CA GLU A 466 -19.96 -9.55 -1.35
C GLU A 466 -21.24 -10.22 -0.85
N SER A 467 -21.28 -11.55 -1.00
CA SER A 467 -22.36 -12.36 -0.47
C SER A 467 -21.85 -13.67 0.10
N ASP A 468 -22.44 -14.12 1.20
CA ASP A 468 -22.17 -15.43 1.82
C ASP A 468 -23.00 -16.57 1.15
N SER A 469 -23.83 -16.22 0.15
CA SER A 469 -24.68 -17.14 -0.60
C SER A 469 -24.35 -17.13 -2.11
N VAL A 470 -24.35 -18.30 -2.74
CA VAL A 470 -24.18 -18.44 -4.19
C VAL A 470 -25.35 -17.79 -4.93
N GLY A 471 -25.05 -16.92 -5.90
CA GLY A 471 -26.04 -16.09 -6.61
C GLY A 471 -26.42 -14.80 -5.90
N GLY A 472 -25.97 -14.60 -4.66
CA GLY A 472 -26.33 -13.44 -3.84
C GLY A 472 -25.78 -12.13 -4.37
N VAL A 473 -24.56 -12.11 -4.95
CA VAL A 473 -24.02 -10.91 -5.59
C VAL A 473 -24.91 -10.44 -6.73
N ARG A 474 -25.45 -11.37 -7.52
CA ARG A 474 -26.39 -11.04 -8.62
C ARG A 474 -27.70 -10.49 -8.07
N GLN A 475 -28.23 -11.09 -6.99
CA GLN A 475 -29.44 -10.62 -6.33
C GLN A 475 -29.28 -9.19 -5.79
N ILE A 476 -28.19 -8.92 -5.08
CA ILE A 476 -27.87 -7.59 -4.54
C ILE A 476 -27.77 -6.57 -5.70
N ALA A 477 -27.08 -6.93 -6.77
CA ALA A 477 -26.97 -6.06 -7.94
C ALA A 477 -28.34 -5.76 -8.56
N ALA A 478 -29.24 -6.76 -8.66
CA ALA A 478 -30.58 -6.60 -9.20
C ALA A 478 -31.47 -5.71 -8.28
N GLU A 479 -31.33 -5.84 -6.97
CA GLU A 479 -32.06 -5.00 -6.01
C GLU A 479 -31.57 -3.54 -5.98
N LEU A 480 -30.28 -3.31 -6.26
CA LEU A 480 -29.69 -1.97 -6.36
C LEU A 480 -29.98 -1.29 -7.71
N ALA A 481 -30.19 -2.05 -8.79
CA ALA A 481 -30.39 -1.54 -10.14
C ALA A 481 -31.52 -0.50 -10.26
N PRO A 482 -32.72 -0.64 -9.64
CA PRO A 482 -33.77 0.37 -9.73
C PRO A 482 -33.36 1.75 -9.16
N PHE A 483 -32.54 1.78 -8.12
CA PHE A 483 -31.98 3.02 -7.58
C PHE A 483 -30.99 3.69 -8.53
N LEU A 484 -30.11 2.92 -9.19
CA LEU A 484 -29.05 3.47 -10.03
C LEU A 484 -29.53 3.86 -11.43
N ARG A 485 -30.59 3.22 -11.95
CA ARG A 485 -31.11 3.43 -13.30
C ARG A 485 -31.47 4.89 -13.66
N PRO A 486 -31.99 5.73 -12.75
CA PRO A 486 -32.31 7.13 -13.03
C PRO A 486 -31.09 8.04 -13.24
N PHE A 487 -29.89 7.62 -12.89
CA PHE A 487 -28.68 8.44 -13.01
C PHE A 487 -28.06 8.28 -14.40
N ASP A 488 -28.60 9.01 -15.38
CA ASP A 488 -28.22 8.93 -16.80
C ASP A 488 -26.78 9.32 -17.13
N GLN A 489 -26.11 10.03 -16.20
CA GLN A 489 -24.70 10.41 -16.32
C GLN A 489 -23.75 9.46 -15.53
N LEU A 490 -24.25 8.31 -15.08
CA LEU A 490 -23.47 7.22 -14.50
C LEU A 490 -23.53 6.01 -15.43
N ASP A 491 -22.38 5.52 -15.89
CA ASP A 491 -22.34 4.30 -16.74
C ASP A 491 -22.58 3.05 -15.87
N THR A 492 -23.82 2.63 -15.80
CA THR A 492 -24.27 1.45 -15.05
C THR A 492 -24.37 0.19 -15.91
N SER A 493 -23.96 0.25 -17.19
CA SER A 493 -24.18 -0.81 -18.20
C SER A 493 -23.68 -2.20 -17.74
N ALA A 494 -22.48 -2.26 -17.18
CA ALA A 494 -21.88 -3.52 -16.71
C ALA A 494 -22.67 -4.12 -15.53
N LEU A 495 -23.15 -3.29 -14.58
CA LEU A 495 -23.97 -3.73 -13.46
C LEU A 495 -25.32 -4.26 -13.92
N LEU A 496 -26.03 -3.50 -14.78
CA LEU A 496 -27.34 -3.88 -15.30
C LEU A 496 -27.30 -5.17 -16.10
N ALA A 497 -26.31 -5.32 -16.98
CA ALA A 497 -26.09 -6.55 -17.74
C ALA A 497 -25.84 -7.77 -16.81
N PHE A 498 -25.03 -7.59 -15.77
CA PHE A 498 -24.77 -8.64 -14.78
C PHE A 498 -26.00 -9.00 -13.95
N ALA A 499 -26.79 -8.01 -13.55
CA ALA A 499 -28.06 -8.19 -12.82
C ALA A 499 -29.14 -8.89 -13.65
N GLY A 500 -29.05 -8.83 -14.99
CA GLY A 500 -30.07 -9.35 -15.91
C GLY A 500 -31.24 -8.40 -16.08
N CYS A 501 -30.98 -7.09 -15.99
CA CYS A 501 -31.99 -6.02 -16.00
C CYS A 501 -31.94 -5.20 -17.29
#